data_156fba221660d1ad38972d4d212c0819
#
_entry.id   156fba221660d1ad38972d4d212c0819
#
_cell.length_a   1.000
_cell.length_b   1.000
_cell.length_c   1.000
_cell.angle_alpha   90.00
_cell.angle_beta   90.00
_cell.angle_gamma   90.00
#
_symmetry.space_group_name_H-M   'P 1'
#
loop_
_entity.id
_entity.type
_entity.pdbx_description
1 polymer ?
#
loop_
_entity_poly.entity_id
_entity_poly.type
_entity_poly.pdbx_seq_one_letter_code
_entity_poly.pdbx_strand_id
1 'polypeptide(L)'
;MRHYMQTLRERGEILDVHREVDPKHELAAVTQVAMRRWNKPILFHRVAGTTLPVLTNLYGSRERLADIIGIAPDDFCRQWTNLTGLGGAVAGPLKLEVPVAPDLIECRLSDLPLLTYSERDGGPYFTSAMFVAKEPETGVPNLSFHRSMYISDEELRCRLAPRHHLTLYHEKAERMGRPLEAAMLIGPPPTAFLAAAAPVPYDVDELEVAAQLAGAPIEMRPCRHIDLMVPATTEIVIEGRFLPNERRPEGPFGEFMGYYVPVGPQAVFQVLGITRRPDAVFHSILCGSSEEVLSLELSVAANIYQRISAVLPGIVDVTCQPFVLHTVVKIRQQYEGHARQVLMAVLGVEPTWAKAVTVVDEDVDIYDMDDVMWAVLTRSRPDRDTIIIPDTPTFYRDPHRDHWGRIGTDATAPYERRDDFVRKRIPGADTVDLAAYFDRWPG
;
A
#
# COMPACT_ATOMS: atom_id res chain seq x y z
N MET A 1 15.32 3.50 0.29
CA MET A 1 14.97 3.15 1.68
C MET A 1 15.95 3.75 2.70
N ARG A 2 17.27 3.50 2.61
CA ARG A 2 18.29 3.92 3.61
C ARG A 2 18.31 5.40 3.93
N HIS A 3 18.30 6.25 2.91
CA HIS A 3 18.30 7.69 3.13
C HIS A 3 17.11 8.12 3.97
N TYR A 4 15.92 7.60 3.65
CA TYR A 4 14.71 7.89 4.42
C TYR A 4 14.79 7.34 5.86
N MET A 5 15.26 6.12 6.04
CA MET A 5 15.51 5.56 7.37
C MET A 5 16.49 6.42 8.18
N GLN A 6 17.56 6.95 7.55
CA GLN A 6 18.50 7.85 8.21
C GLN A 6 17.84 9.16 8.64
N THR A 7 17.02 9.76 7.77
CA THR A 7 16.22 10.96 8.10
C THR A 7 15.34 10.74 9.33
N LEU A 8 14.62 9.61 9.38
CA LEU A 8 13.76 9.26 10.52
C LEU A 8 14.57 9.00 11.79
N ARG A 9 15.78 8.43 11.67
CA ARG A 9 16.69 8.24 12.81
C ARG A 9 17.16 9.56 13.40
N GLU A 10 17.54 10.50 12.54
CA GLU A 10 17.94 11.85 12.97
C GLU A 10 16.80 12.62 13.68
N ARG A 11 15.55 12.34 13.28
CA ARG A 11 14.35 12.87 13.96
C ARG A 11 13.97 12.11 15.25
N GLY A 12 14.67 11.03 15.62
CA GLY A 12 14.33 10.20 16.78
C GLY A 12 13.04 9.39 16.62
N GLU A 13 12.68 9.08 15.37
CA GLU A 13 11.44 8.40 15.05
C GLU A 13 11.58 6.87 14.95
N ILE A 14 12.80 6.32 14.95
CA ILE A 14 13.03 4.88 14.89
C ILE A 14 13.15 4.28 16.28
N LEU A 15 12.46 3.19 16.52
CA LEU A 15 12.60 2.37 17.72
C LEU A 15 13.61 1.25 17.46
N ASP A 16 14.68 1.19 18.25
CA ASP A 16 15.72 0.18 18.14
C ASP A 16 15.49 -0.97 19.14
N VAL A 17 15.48 -2.22 18.62
CA VAL A 17 15.39 -3.45 19.41
C VAL A 17 16.74 -4.19 19.32
N HIS A 18 17.50 -4.17 20.43
CA HIS A 18 18.81 -4.82 20.52
C HIS A 18 18.76 -6.25 21.09
N ARG A 19 17.68 -6.59 21.79
CA ARG A 19 17.44 -7.97 22.21
C ARG A 19 17.25 -8.84 21.00
N GLU A 20 17.81 -10.07 21.03
CA GLU A 20 17.53 -11.07 20.03
C GLU A 20 16.06 -11.51 20.08
N VAL A 21 15.42 -11.57 18.91
CA VAL A 21 14.01 -11.96 18.75
C VAL A 21 13.88 -13.20 17.88
N ASP A 22 12.88 -14.03 18.20
CA ASP A 22 12.52 -15.18 17.38
C ASP A 22 11.82 -14.68 16.08
N PRO A 23 12.26 -15.13 14.88
CA PRO A 23 11.57 -14.83 13.62
C PRO A 23 10.17 -15.44 13.54
N LYS A 24 9.89 -16.47 14.36
CA LYS A 24 8.58 -17.10 14.40
C LYS A 24 7.71 -16.44 15.49
N HIS A 25 6.80 -15.60 15.06
CA HIS A 25 5.76 -14.94 15.84
C HIS A 25 6.23 -13.81 16.77
N GLU A 26 7.41 -13.91 17.46
CA GLU A 26 7.83 -12.88 18.44
C GLU A 26 8.05 -11.53 17.77
N LEU A 27 8.81 -11.49 16.65
CA LEU A 27 9.03 -10.26 15.91
C LEU A 27 7.71 -9.61 15.46
N ALA A 28 6.77 -10.40 14.92
CA ALA A 28 5.46 -9.93 14.51
C ALA A 28 4.62 -9.40 15.68
N ALA A 29 4.65 -10.10 16.82
CA ALA A 29 3.95 -9.67 18.04
C ALA A 29 4.49 -8.35 18.59
N VAL A 30 5.81 -8.19 18.68
CA VAL A 30 6.45 -6.94 19.09
C VAL A 30 6.07 -5.81 18.14
N THR A 31 6.15 -6.06 16.81
CA THR A 31 5.76 -5.10 15.78
C THR A 31 4.31 -4.66 15.98
N GLN A 32 3.38 -5.61 16.10
CA GLN A 32 1.94 -5.30 16.25
C GLN A 32 1.63 -4.44 17.48
N VAL A 33 2.22 -4.78 18.63
CA VAL A 33 1.99 -4.03 19.88
C VAL A 33 2.61 -2.63 19.81
N ALA A 34 3.84 -2.52 19.31
CA ALA A 34 4.53 -1.24 19.20
C ALA A 34 3.87 -0.30 18.17
N MET A 35 3.39 -0.83 17.04
CA MET A 35 2.63 -0.06 16.06
C MET A 35 1.36 0.55 16.65
N ARG A 36 0.58 -0.24 17.39
CA ARG A 36 -0.66 0.25 18.05
C ARG A 36 -0.39 1.33 19.08
N ARG A 37 0.78 1.30 19.73
CA ARG A 37 1.11 2.23 20.82
C ARG A 37 1.79 3.50 20.34
N TRP A 38 2.71 3.40 19.38
CA TRP A 38 3.59 4.50 18.98
C TRP A 38 3.56 4.79 17.47
N ASN A 39 3.13 3.85 16.68
CA ASN A 39 3.15 3.88 15.20
C ASN A 39 4.48 4.36 14.59
N LYS A 40 5.61 3.97 15.21
CA LYS A 40 6.97 4.30 14.74
C LYS A 40 7.59 3.12 13.99
N PRO A 41 8.53 3.36 13.06
CA PRO A 41 9.37 2.31 12.48
C PRO A 41 10.18 1.58 13.57
N ILE A 42 10.36 0.27 13.40
CA ILE A 42 11.06 -0.57 14.37
C ILE A 42 12.20 -1.29 13.67
N LEU A 43 13.43 -1.09 14.16
CA LEU A 43 14.63 -1.78 13.67
C LEU A 43 15.06 -2.85 14.68
N PHE A 44 14.90 -4.11 14.29
CA PHE A 44 15.41 -5.27 15.03
C PHE A 44 16.85 -5.55 14.60
N HIS A 45 17.81 -5.28 15.49
CA HIS A 45 19.23 -5.47 15.19
C HIS A 45 19.68 -6.93 15.21
N ARG A 46 18.95 -7.78 15.95
CA ARG A 46 19.27 -9.19 16.14
C ARG A 46 18.03 -10.04 15.99
N VAL A 47 17.99 -10.83 14.92
CA VAL A 47 16.93 -11.81 14.65
C VAL A 47 17.58 -13.19 14.57
N ALA A 48 17.04 -14.16 15.32
CA ALA A 48 17.62 -15.51 15.36
C ALA A 48 17.65 -16.13 13.95
N GLY A 49 18.75 -16.82 13.63
CA GLY A 49 18.94 -17.52 12.36
C GLY A 49 19.41 -16.66 11.19
N THR A 50 19.63 -15.35 11.37
CA THR A 50 20.18 -14.46 10.34
C THR A 50 21.14 -13.43 10.91
N THR A 51 21.99 -12.85 10.05
CA THR A 51 22.87 -11.72 10.40
C THR A 51 22.28 -10.37 9.98
N LEU A 52 21.15 -10.37 9.26
CA LEU A 52 20.54 -9.15 8.74
C LEU A 52 19.58 -8.53 9.78
N PRO A 53 19.66 -7.22 10.00
CA PRO A 53 18.64 -6.51 10.75
C PRO A 53 17.33 -6.48 9.98
N VAL A 54 16.20 -6.48 10.72
CA VAL A 54 14.85 -6.40 10.16
C VAL A 54 14.22 -5.07 10.51
N LEU A 55 13.69 -4.39 9.51
CA LEU A 55 12.94 -3.14 9.63
C LEU A 55 11.46 -3.40 9.37
N THR A 56 10.60 -2.92 10.27
CA THR A 56 9.14 -3.00 10.12
C THR A 56 8.50 -1.63 10.36
N ASN A 57 7.30 -1.45 9.85
CA ASN A 57 6.49 -0.24 10.01
C ASN A 57 7.15 1.05 9.51
N LEU A 58 7.96 0.97 8.48
CA LEU A 58 8.60 2.15 7.88
C LEU A 58 7.56 3.09 7.26
N TYR A 59 6.54 2.54 6.63
CA TYR A 59 5.54 3.26 5.83
C TYR A 59 4.15 3.32 6.47
N GLY A 60 4.02 2.99 7.75
CA GLY A 60 2.73 2.80 8.43
C GLY A 60 2.07 4.10 8.93
N SER A 61 2.40 5.29 8.41
CA SER A 61 1.65 6.51 8.69
C SER A 61 1.50 7.39 7.44
N ARG A 62 0.39 8.13 7.38
CA ARG A 62 0.09 9.06 6.29
C ARG A 62 1.13 10.18 6.19
N GLU A 63 1.58 10.68 7.33
CA GLU A 63 2.60 11.72 7.41
C GLU A 63 3.92 11.24 6.79
N ARG A 64 4.35 10.01 7.10
CA ARG A 64 5.57 9.43 6.52
C ARG A 64 5.44 9.19 5.01
N LEU A 65 4.27 8.74 4.54
CA LEU A 65 4.03 8.56 3.11
C LEU A 65 3.99 9.91 2.36
N ALA A 66 3.40 10.93 2.96
CA ALA A 66 3.41 12.29 2.43
C ALA A 66 4.83 12.91 2.43
N ASP A 67 5.59 12.70 3.51
CA ASP A 67 6.99 13.15 3.64
C ASP A 67 7.90 12.56 2.53
N ILE A 68 7.69 11.29 2.17
CA ILE A 68 8.44 10.61 1.08
C ILE A 68 8.32 11.34 -0.26
N ILE A 69 7.16 11.90 -0.55
CA ILE A 69 6.87 12.59 -1.82
C ILE A 69 6.82 14.11 -1.68
N GLY A 70 7.15 14.63 -0.49
CA GLY A 70 7.30 16.07 -0.23
C GLY A 70 5.99 16.85 -0.25
N ILE A 71 4.87 16.27 0.19
CA ILE A 71 3.54 16.90 0.20
C ILE A 71 2.96 17.00 1.60
N ALA A 72 1.91 17.83 1.76
CA ALA A 72 1.13 17.87 3.00
C ALA A 72 0.21 16.63 3.12
N PRO A 73 0.09 16.00 4.30
CA PRO A 73 -0.73 14.80 4.49
C PRO A 73 -2.21 14.99 4.18
N ASP A 74 -2.77 16.15 4.49
CA ASP A 74 -4.18 16.53 4.30
C ASP A 74 -4.52 16.93 2.84
N ASP A 75 -3.53 16.97 1.96
CA ASP A 75 -3.70 17.27 0.54
C ASP A 75 -3.22 16.13 -0.38
N PHE A 76 -3.11 14.93 0.17
CA PHE A 76 -2.47 13.79 -0.48
C PHE A 76 -3.09 13.45 -1.84
N CYS A 77 -4.41 13.32 -1.92
CA CYS A 77 -5.10 12.90 -3.16
C CYS A 77 -4.89 13.89 -4.30
N ARG A 78 -5.01 15.20 -4.03
CA ARG A 78 -4.81 16.23 -5.03
C ARG A 78 -3.35 16.29 -5.50
N GLN A 79 -2.40 16.25 -4.58
CA GLN A 79 -0.97 16.30 -4.91
C GLN A 79 -0.51 15.04 -5.63
N TRP A 80 -0.96 13.87 -5.19
CA TRP A 80 -0.74 12.61 -5.91
C TRP A 80 -1.21 12.70 -7.37
N THR A 81 -2.43 13.19 -7.58
CA THR A 81 -2.99 13.40 -8.93
C THR A 81 -2.13 14.34 -9.77
N ASN A 82 -1.63 15.42 -9.17
CA ASN A 82 -0.75 16.37 -9.86
C ASN A 82 0.61 15.73 -10.24
N LEU A 83 1.18 14.92 -9.36
CA LEU A 83 2.48 14.27 -9.58
C LEU A 83 2.40 13.11 -10.59
N THR A 84 1.32 12.34 -10.59
CA THR A 84 1.16 11.15 -11.45
C THR A 84 0.31 11.40 -12.70
N GLY A 85 -0.31 12.57 -12.81
CA GLY A 85 -1.15 12.96 -13.97
C GLY A 85 -0.35 13.20 -15.25
N LEU A 86 -1.09 13.25 -16.37
CA LEU A 86 -0.54 13.62 -17.68
C LEU A 86 0.07 15.04 -17.62
N GLY A 87 1.38 15.13 -17.48
CA GLY A 87 2.10 16.40 -17.32
C GLY A 87 2.99 16.47 -16.08
N GLY A 88 3.20 15.36 -15.40
CA GLY A 88 4.15 15.24 -14.28
C GLY A 88 5.52 15.80 -14.62
N ALA A 89 6.09 16.58 -13.69
CA ALA A 89 7.11 17.60 -13.92
C ALA A 89 8.56 17.11 -14.11
N VAL A 90 8.81 15.82 -14.36
CA VAL A 90 10.18 15.34 -14.60
C VAL A 90 10.53 15.54 -16.08
N ALA A 91 11.37 16.53 -16.35
CA ALA A 91 11.93 16.74 -17.69
C ALA A 91 13.09 15.76 -17.93
N GLY A 92 13.01 14.95 -18.98
CA GLY A 92 14.07 14.01 -19.38
C GLY A 92 13.73 12.54 -19.08
N PRO A 93 14.73 11.65 -19.16
CA PRO A 93 14.51 10.23 -18.89
C PRO A 93 14.16 9.98 -17.43
N LEU A 94 13.08 9.22 -17.18
CA LEU A 94 12.62 8.88 -15.82
C LEU A 94 13.49 7.80 -15.15
N LYS A 95 14.28 7.07 -15.93
CA LYS A 95 15.19 6.02 -15.46
C LYS A 95 16.59 6.26 -16.01
N LEU A 96 17.61 6.11 -15.17
CA LEU A 96 19.02 6.23 -15.53
C LEU A 96 19.72 4.89 -15.28
N GLU A 97 20.36 4.36 -16.31
CA GLU A 97 21.16 3.15 -16.16
C GLU A 97 22.48 3.44 -15.45
N VAL A 98 22.79 2.66 -14.42
CA VAL A 98 24.04 2.71 -13.68
C VAL A 98 24.67 1.32 -13.60
N PRO A 99 26.01 1.21 -13.47
CA PRO A 99 26.66 -0.09 -13.33
C PRO A 99 26.27 -0.79 -12.03
N VAL A 100 26.38 -2.12 -12.02
CA VAL A 100 26.19 -2.93 -10.80
C VAL A 100 27.26 -2.54 -9.79
N ALA A 101 26.87 -2.30 -8.54
CA ALA A 101 27.79 -2.03 -7.46
C ALA A 101 28.73 -3.25 -7.26
N PRO A 102 30.05 -3.05 -7.18
CA PRO A 102 31.01 -4.17 -7.15
C PRO A 102 31.00 -4.94 -5.83
N ASP A 103 30.47 -4.34 -4.76
CA ASP A 103 30.44 -4.88 -3.40
C ASP A 103 29.17 -5.69 -3.07
N LEU A 104 28.28 -5.91 -4.04
CA LEU A 104 27.11 -6.76 -3.82
C LEU A 104 27.50 -8.21 -3.50
N ILE A 105 26.92 -8.73 -2.43
CA ILE A 105 27.15 -10.09 -1.93
C ILE A 105 26.09 -11.03 -2.49
N GLU A 106 26.50 -12.21 -2.96
CA GLU A 106 25.59 -13.32 -3.26
C GLU A 106 25.26 -14.10 -1.99
N CYS A 107 24.03 -14.55 -1.86
CA CYS A 107 23.55 -15.31 -0.72
C CYS A 107 22.44 -16.28 -1.14
N ARG A 108 21.99 -17.11 -0.18
CA ARG A 108 20.83 -18.03 -0.36
C ARG A 108 19.61 -17.46 0.30
N LEU A 109 18.42 -17.99 -0.05
CA LEU A 109 17.16 -17.63 0.64
C LEU A 109 17.23 -17.93 2.14
N SER A 110 17.86 -19.04 2.53
CA SER A 110 18.04 -19.45 3.93
C SER A 110 18.97 -18.53 4.74
N ASP A 111 19.75 -17.66 4.11
CA ASP A 111 20.57 -16.65 4.79
C ASP A 111 19.75 -15.38 5.15
N LEU A 112 18.55 -15.23 4.56
CA LEU A 112 17.65 -14.10 4.80
C LEU A 112 16.77 -14.35 6.03
N PRO A 113 16.18 -13.30 6.64
CA PRO A 113 15.18 -13.46 7.69
C PRO A 113 13.95 -14.24 7.21
N LEU A 114 13.75 -15.45 7.73
CA LEU A 114 12.61 -16.32 7.42
C LEU A 114 11.51 -16.12 8.47
N LEU A 115 10.64 -15.14 8.22
CA LEU A 115 9.65 -14.69 9.20
C LEU A 115 8.31 -15.42 9.05
N THR A 116 7.77 -15.91 10.17
CA THR A 116 6.40 -16.44 10.28
C THR A 116 5.58 -15.51 11.17
N TYR A 117 4.46 -15.01 10.68
CA TYR A 117 3.72 -13.91 11.31
C TYR A 117 2.57 -14.38 12.17
N SER A 118 1.67 -15.20 11.60
CA SER A 118 0.43 -15.60 12.24
C SER A 118 0.44 -17.07 12.64
N GLU A 119 -0.34 -17.44 13.66
CA GLU A 119 -0.35 -18.77 14.29
C GLU A 119 -0.54 -19.92 13.28
N ARG A 120 -1.35 -19.70 12.24
CA ARG A 120 -1.69 -20.72 11.24
C ARG A 120 -0.99 -20.55 9.91
N ASP A 121 -0.02 -19.64 9.81
CA ASP A 121 0.75 -19.50 8.58
C ASP A 121 1.47 -20.80 8.24
N GLY A 122 1.42 -21.20 6.98
CA GLY A 122 1.96 -22.48 6.51
C GLY A 122 3.49 -22.57 6.53
N GLY A 123 4.17 -21.46 6.82
CA GLY A 123 5.64 -21.36 6.89
C GLY A 123 6.10 -19.91 6.88
N PRO A 124 7.41 -19.66 6.66
CA PRO A 124 7.92 -18.30 6.50
C PRO A 124 7.49 -17.64 5.20
N TYR A 125 7.30 -16.31 5.26
CA TYR A 125 6.87 -15.50 4.12
C TYR A 125 7.72 -14.26 3.92
N PHE A 126 7.92 -13.89 2.66
CA PHE A 126 8.39 -12.58 2.22
C PHE A 126 7.16 -11.72 1.94
N THR A 127 6.82 -10.83 2.87
CA THR A 127 5.58 -10.02 2.83
C THR A 127 5.76 -8.66 2.16
N SER A 128 6.98 -8.11 2.18
CA SER A 128 7.34 -6.88 1.47
C SER A 128 7.82 -7.13 0.04
N ALA A 129 7.60 -8.34 -0.49
CA ALA A 129 8.08 -8.76 -1.80
C ALA A 129 7.41 -7.97 -2.94
N MET A 130 8.18 -7.13 -3.62
CA MET A 130 7.78 -6.41 -4.82
C MET A 130 8.44 -7.06 -6.04
N PHE A 131 7.64 -7.48 -7.02
CA PHE A 131 8.16 -8.11 -8.22
C PHE A 131 8.24 -7.12 -9.37
N VAL A 132 9.39 -7.10 -10.05
CA VAL A 132 9.55 -6.51 -11.38
C VAL A 132 9.55 -7.64 -12.41
N ALA A 133 8.73 -7.52 -13.45
CA ALA A 133 8.74 -8.39 -14.61
C ALA A 133 8.41 -7.58 -15.87
N LYS A 134 8.83 -8.05 -17.05
CA LYS A 134 8.46 -7.44 -18.33
C LYS A 134 7.26 -8.14 -18.94
N GLU A 135 6.34 -7.37 -19.50
CA GLU A 135 5.27 -7.89 -20.33
C GLU A 135 5.87 -8.70 -21.49
N PRO A 136 5.43 -9.95 -21.71
CA PRO A 136 6.12 -10.87 -22.63
C PRO A 136 6.21 -10.45 -24.11
N GLU A 137 5.35 -9.58 -24.58
CA GLU A 137 5.31 -9.11 -25.99
C GLU A 137 5.80 -7.67 -26.12
N THR A 138 5.35 -6.78 -25.23
CA THR A 138 5.63 -5.34 -25.34
C THR A 138 6.91 -4.93 -24.59
N GLY A 139 7.33 -5.74 -23.60
CA GLY A 139 8.48 -5.43 -22.77
C GLY A 139 8.20 -4.37 -21.69
N VAL A 140 6.97 -3.88 -21.52
CA VAL A 140 6.61 -2.91 -20.49
C VAL A 140 6.81 -3.54 -19.10
N PRO A 141 7.61 -2.93 -18.21
CA PRO A 141 7.79 -3.43 -16.86
C PRO A 141 6.53 -3.23 -16.02
N ASN A 142 6.34 -4.12 -15.04
CA ASN A 142 5.38 -3.97 -13.96
C ASN A 142 6.10 -4.11 -12.63
N LEU A 143 5.70 -3.33 -11.63
CA LEU A 143 6.15 -3.45 -10.25
C LEU A 143 4.92 -3.62 -9.33
N SER A 144 4.82 -4.75 -8.63
CA SER A 144 3.66 -5.03 -7.77
C SER A 144 3.99 -5.96 -6.60
N PHE A 145 3.20 -5.86 -5.51
CA PHE A 145 3.36 -6.68 -4.32
C PHE A 145 2.74 -8.07 -4.49
N HIS A 146 3.54 -9.11 -4.18
CA HIS A 146 3.05 -10.49 -4.15
C HIS A 146 3.70 -11.25 -3.00
N ARG A 147 2.92 -11.62 -1.97
CA ARG A 147 3.41 -12.44 -0.87
C ARG A 147 4.03 -13.73 -1.41
N SER A 148 5.14 -14.13 -0.83
CA SER A 148 5.93 -15.28 -1.30
C SER A 148 6.29 -16.18 -0.13
N MET A 149 5.82 -17.42 -0.16
CA MET A 149 6.10 -18.44 0.84
C MET A 149 7.47 -19.08 0.55
N TYR A 150 8.35 -19.12 1.54
CA TYR A 150 9.61 -19.85 1.46
C TYR A 150 9.37 -21.37 1.45
N ILE A 151 10.00 -22.07 0.55
CA ILE A 151 9.96 -23.55 0.46
C ILE A 151 11.37 -24.12 0.58
N SER A 152 12.31 -23.64 -0.23
CA SER A 152 13.71 -24.03 -0.24
C SER A 152 14.58 -22.89 -0.77
N ASP A 153 15.88 -23.09 -0.85
CA ASP A 153 16.79 -22.09 -1.44
C ASP A 153 16.54 -21.85 -2.94
N GLU A 154 15.88 -22.79 -3.62
CA GLU A 154 15.58 -22.71 -5.05
C GLU A 154 14.11 -22.40 -5.38
N GLU A 155 13.21 -22.43 -4.37
CA GLU A 155 11.77 -22.33 -4.63
C GLU A 155 11.04 -21.42 -3.66
N LEU A 156 10.23 -20.50 -4.24
CA LEU A 156 9.17 -19.78 -3.55
C LEU A 156 7.82 -20.14 -4.16
N ARG A 157 6.74 -20.01 -3.38
CA ARG A 157 5.36 -20.08 -3.87
C ARG A 157 4.70 -18.73 -3.71
N CYS A 158 4.34 -18.13 -4.85
CA CYS A 158 3.92 -16.74 -4.90
C CYS A 158 2.44 -16.63 -5.21
N ARG A 159 1.73 -15.86 -4.40
CA ARG A 159 0.33 -15.56 -4.66
C ARG A 159 0.20 -14.50 -5.74
N LEU A 160 -0.13 -14.94 -6.95
CA LEU A 160 -0.52 -14.05 -8.04
C LEU A 160 -2.04 -13.83 -7.99
N ALA A 161 -2.46 -12.64 -7.63
CA ALA A 161 -3.88 -12.31 -7.51
C ALA A 161 -4.54 -12.17 -8.90
N PRO A 162 -5.77 -12.65 -9.10
CA PRO A 162 -6.45 -12.51 -10.38
C PRO A 162 -6.53 -11.06 -10.86
N ARG A 163 -6.34 -10.82 -12.15
CA ARG A 163 -6.39 -9.52 -12.84
C ARG A 163 -5.26 -8.55 -12.49
N HIS A 164 -4.29 -8.91 -11.63
CA HIS A 164 -3.08 -8.11 -11.47
C HIS A 164 -2.18 -8.24 -12.70
N HIS A 165 -1.43 -7.18 -13.02
CA HIS A 165 -0.59 -7.15 -14.23
C HIS A 165 0.40 -8.31 -14.25
N LEU A 166 1.11 -8.60 -13.16
CA LEU A 166 2.04 -9.72 -13.08
C LEU A 166 1.35 -11.07 -13.35
N THR A 167 0.09 -11.25 -12.92
CA THR A 167 -0.69 -12.46 -13.22
C THR A 167 -0.95 -12.56 -14.72
N LEU A 168 -1.37 -11.46 -15.35
CA LEU A 168 -1.63 -11.41 -16.79
C LEU A 168 -0.35 -11.64 -17.60
N TYR A 169 0.80 -11.11 -17.14
CA TYR A 169 2.11 -11.35 -17.76
C TYR A 169 2.49 -12.85 -17.68
N HIS A 170 2.30 -13.46 -16.49
CA HIS A 170 2.57 -14.88 -16.31
C HIS A 170 1.68 -15.76 -17.19
N GLU A 171 0.36 -15.53 -17.21
CA GLU A 171 -0.57 -16.23 -18.08
C GLU A 171 -0.23 -16.07 -19.57
N LYS A 172 0.27 -14.89 -19.99
CA LYS A 172 0.73 -14.66 -21.35
C LYS A 172 2.00 -15.45 -21.66
N ALA A 173 2.98 -15.45 -20.77
CA ALA A 173 4.20 -16.25 -20.89
C ALA A 173 3.89 -17.76 -20.99
N GLU A 174 2.93 -18.24 -20.18
CA GLU A 174 2.43 -19.63 -20.23
C GLU A 174 1.85 -19.99 -21.60
N ARG A 175 1.01 -19.10 -22.18
CA ARG A 175 0.48 -19.30 -23.53
C ARG A 175 1.58 -19.34 -24.61
N MET A 176 2.69 -18.65 -24.37
CA MET A 176 3.88 -18.68 -25.24
C MET A 176 4.80 -19.88 -24.96
N GLY A 177 4.45 -20.74 -24.00
CA GLY A 177 5.24 -21.91 -23.63
C GLY A 177 6.60 -21.61 -22.96
N ARG A 178 6.76 -20.41 -22.35
CA ARG A 178 8.03 -20.01 -21.72
C ARG A 178 7.83 -19.51 -20.28
N PRO A 179 8.86 -19.61 -19.44
CA PRO A 179 8.83 -19.00 -18.10
C PRO A 179 8.78 -17.47 -18.20
N LEU A 180 8.27 -16.82 -17.14
CA LEU A 180 8.32 -15.38 -16.96
C LEU A 180 9.47 -15.02 -16.02
N GLU A 181 10.52 -14.39 -16.52
CA GLU A 181 11.59 -13.84 -15.69
C GLU A 181 11.04 -12.72 -14.80
N ALA A 182 11.45 -12.74 -13.52
CA ALA A 182 11.08 -11.70 -12.57
C ALA A 182 12.17 -11.52 -11.49
N ALA A 183 12.28 -10.29 -10.97
CA ALA A 183 13.12 -9.96 -9.84
C ALA A 183 12.23 -9.56 -8.65
N MET A 184 12.40 -10.25 -7.52
CA MET A 184 11.74 -9.87 -6.26
C MET A 184 12.65 -8.90 -5.49
N LEU A 185 12.13 -7.73 -5.18
CA LEU A 185 12.82 -6.64 -4.50
C LEU A 185 12.41 -6.58 -3.02
N ILE A 186 13.39 -6.51 -2.13
CA ILE A 186 13.20 -6.20 -0.71
C ILE A 186 13.92 -4.88 -0.42
N GLY A 187 13.22 -3.92 0.17
CA GLY A 187 13.76 -2.61 0.51
C GLY A 187 14.19 -1.75 -0.70
N PRO A 188 13.39 -1.60 -1.76
CA PRO A 188 13.66 -0.66 -2.83
C PRO A 188 13.50 0.80 -2.36
N PRO A 189 13.73 1.81 -3.24
CA PRO A 189 13.43 3.21 -2.93
C PRO A 189 12.00 3.42 -2.42
N PRO A 190 11.75 4.34 -1.47
CA PRO A 190 10.41 4.54 -0.89
C PRO A 190 9.34 4.92 -1.92
N THR A 191 9.68 5.66 -2.96
CA THR A 191 8.72 5.99 -4.03
C THR A 191 8.35 4.78 -4.89
N ALA A 192 9.25 3.78 -5.02
CA ALA A 192 8.91 2.51 -5.65
C ALA A 192 7.92 1.69 -4.80
N PHE A 193 8.01 1.78 -3.45
CA PHE A 193 7.02 1.18 -2.55
C PHE A 193 5.60 1.76 -2.79
N LEU A 194 5.50 3.08 -2.87
CA LEU A 194 4.23 3.77 -3.16
C LEU A 194 3.69 3.42 -4.56
N ALA A 195 4.55 3.45 -5.56
CA ALA A 195 4.18 3.16 -6.95
C ALA A 195 3.71 1.70 -7.13
N ALA A 196 4.32 0.74 -6.43
CA ALA A 196 3.93 -0.68 -6.48
C ALA A 196 2.51 -0.95 -5.95
N ALA A 197 1.95 -0.03 -5.14
CA ALA A 197 0.58 -0.09 -4.66
C ALA A 197 -0.40 0.74 -5.51
N ALA A 198 0.09 1.52 -6.47
CA ALA A 198 -0.73 2.41 -7.27
C ALA A 198 -1.55 1.63 -8.33
N PRO A 199 -2.86 1.88 -8.46
CA PRO A 199 -3.68 1.30 -9.52
C PRO A 199 -3.42 2.04 -10.85
N VAL A 200 -2.43 1.59 -11.61
CA VAL A 200 -2.06 2.15 -12.91
C VAL A 200 -2.64 1.33 -14.08
N PRO A 201 -2.78 1.89 -15.29
CA PRO A 201 -3.13 1.14 -16.49
C PRO A 201 -2.09 0.06 -16.83
N TYR A 202 -2.51 -0.97 -17.58
CA TYR A 202 -1.70 -2.15 -17.92
C TYR A 202 -0.39 -1.84 -18.67
N ASP A 203 -0.36 -0.75 -19.41
CA ASP A 203 0.75 -0.28 -20.24
C ASP A 203 1.61 0.81 -19.57
N VAL A 204 1.41 1.03 -18.29
CA VAL A 204 2.17 2.02 -17.50
C VAL A 204 3.19 1.31 -16.61
N ASP A 205 4.43 1.79 -16.66
CA ASP A 205 5.53 1.33 -15.81
C ASP A 205 5.49 2.03 -14.45
N GLU A 206 5.27 1.28 -13.37
CA GLU A 206 5.22 1.81 -12.00
C GLU A 206 6.56 2.42 -11.56
N LEU A 207 7.70 2.03 -12.14
CA LEU A 207 8.98 2.67 -11.84
C LEU A 207 9.08 4.09 -12.44
N GLU A 208 8.36 4.36 -13.53
CA GLU A 208 8.22 5.73 -14.02
C GLU A 208 7.33 6.58 -13.11
N VAL A 209 6.25 5.99 -12.60
CA VAL A 209 5.43 6.62 -11.55
C VAL A 209 6.28 6.91 -10.30
N ALA A 210 7.12 5.97 -9.89
CA ALA A 210 8.02 6.16 -8.76
C ALA A 210 9.02 7.31 -8.98
N ALA A 211 9.51 7.50 -10.22
CA ALA A 211 10.36 8.62 -10.59
C ALA A 211 9.60 9.96 -10.53
N GLN A 212 8.36 10.00 -11.00
CA GLN A 212 7.50 11.18 -10.90
C GLN A 212 7.24 11.55 -9.43
N LEU A 213 6.92 10.57 -8.59
CA LEU A 213 6.74 10.77 -7.15
C LEU A 213 8.02 11.25 -6.46
N ALA A 214 9.20 10.81 -6.93
CA ALA A 214 10.49 11.26 -6.42
C ALA A 214 10.89 12.66 -6.89
N GLY A 215 10.26 13.19 -7.95
CA GLY A 215 10.69 14.41 -8.63
C GLY A 215 12.08 14.29 -9.28
N ALA A 216 12.58 13.06 -9.47
CA ALA A 216 13.92 12.77 -10.01
C ALA A 216 13.95 11.39 -10.68
N PRO A 217 14.85 11.17 -11.66
CA PRO A 217 15.04 9.86 -12.26
C PRO A 217 15.44 8.80 -11.24
N ILE A 218 14.95 7.55 -11.44
CA ILE A 218 15.41 6.41 -10.66
C ILE A 218 16.63 5.79 -11.32
N GLU A 219 17.70 5.62 -10.55
CA GLU A 219 18.87 4.85 -10.99
C GLU A 219 18.53 3.36 -11.06
N MET A 220 18.81 2.76 -12.23
CA MET A 220 18.52 1.36 -12.53
C MET A 220 19.80 0.61 -12.83
N ARG A 221 19.98 -0.59 -12.27
CA ARG A 221 21.09 -1.49 -12.58
C ARG A 221 20.60 -2.80 -13.21
N PRO A 222 21.38 -3.46 -14.05
CA PRO A 222 21.01 -4.77 -14.56
C PRO A 222 21.02 -5.83 -13.44
N CYS A 223 20.16 -6.81 -13.57
CA CYS A 223 20.22 -8.08 -12.85
C CYS A 223 21.43 -8.89 -13.30
N ARG A 224 21.85 -9.89 -12.51
CA ARG A 224 23.01 -10.75 -12.84
C ARG A 224 22.61 -12.02 -13.59
N HIS A 225 21.41 -12.54 -13.33
CA HIS A 225 20.97 -13.88 -13.79
C HIS A 225 19.80 -13.84 -14.75
N ILE A 226 19.16 -12.68 -14.93
CA ILE A 226 17.98 -12.48 -15.78
C ILE A 226 18.09 -11.16 -16.55
N ASP A 227 17.38 -11.04 -17.67
CA ASP A 227 17.36 -9.81 -18.50
C ASP A 227 16.37 -8.76 -17.97
N LEU A 228 16.60 -8.28 -16.75
CA LEU A 228 15.81 -7.21 -16.13
C LEU A 228 16.69 -6.13 -15.53
N MET A 229 16.11 -4.93 -15.41
CA MET A 229 16.67 -3.80 -14.69
C MET A 229 15.92 -3.61 -13.37
N VAL A 230 16.66 -3.30 -12.31
CA VAL A 230 16.09 -3.06 -10.95
C VAL A 230 16.63 -1.76 -10.37
N PRO A 231 15.91 -1.09 -9.45
CA PRO A 231 16.44 0.10 -8.79
C PRO A 231 17.77 -0.22 -8.08
N ALA A 232 18.80 0.55 -8.41
CA ALA A 232 20.19 0.29 -8.01
C ALA A 232 20.39 0.29 -6.48
N THR A 233 19.56 1.06 -5.76
CA THR A 233 19.64 1.20 -4.29
C THR A 233 18.81 0.17 -3.52
N THR A 234 18.24 -0.84 -4.20
CA THR A 234 17.51 -1.94 -3.55
C THR A 234 18.41 -2.73 -2.60
N GLU A 235 17.90 -3.04 -1.41
CA GLU A 235 18.67 -3.73 -0.37
C GLU A 235 18.99 -5.18 -0.75
N ILE A 236 17.99 -5.93 -1.23
CA ILE A 236 18.09 -7.34 -1.61
C ILE A 236 17.29 -7.54 -2.90
N VAL A 237 17.88 -8.23 -3.86
CA VAL A 237 17.24 -8.63 -5.12
C VAL A 237 17.33 -10.13 -5.29
N ILE A 238 16.19 -10.79 -5.39
CA ILE A 238 16.04 -12.22 -5.63
C ILE A 238 15.62 -12.39 -7.08
N GLU A 239 16.52 -12.92 -7.90
CA GLU A 239 16.35 -13.09 -9.33
C GLU A 239 15.87 -14.50 -9.66
N GLY A 240 14.90 -14.63 -10.55
CA GLY A 240 14.34 -15.92 -10.88
C GLY A 240 13.29 -15.87 -11.98
N ARG A 241 12.44 -16.89 -12.01
CA ARG A 241 11.39 -17.02 -13.00
C ARG A 241 10.17 -17.76 -12.49
N PHE A 242 9.01 -17.36 -12.88
CA PHE A 242 7.78 -18.12 -12.72
C PHE A 242 7.73 -19.26 -13.75
N LEU A 243 7.54 -20.48 -13.25
CA LEU A 243 7.45 -21.67 -14.09
C LEU A 243 6.10 -21.74 -14.79
N PRO A 244 6.06 -22.00 -16.12
CA PRO A 244 4.82 -22.06 -16.86
C PRO A 244 4.00 -23.29 -16.46
N ASN A 245 2.69 -23.11 -16.28
CA ASN A 245 1.71 -24.16 -15.96
C ASN A 245 1.99 -24.95 -14.67
N GLU A 246 2.92 -24.48 -13.82
CA GLU A 246 3.18 -25.09 -12.52
C GLU A 246 2.46 -24.33 -11.41
N ARG A 247 1.66 -25.07 -10.63
CA ARG A 247 0.98 -24.58 -9.43
C ARG A 247 1.15 -25.59 -8.33
N ARG A 248 1.59 -25.13 -7.14
CA ARG A 248 1.81 -25.98 -5.96
C ARG A 248 1.11 -25.40 -4.73
N PRO A 249 0.81 -26.21 -3.71
CA PRO A 249 0.13 -25.74 -2.51
C PRO A 249 0.88 -24.60 -1.81
N GLU A 250 0.21 -23.50 -1.48
CA GLU A 250 0.68 -22.35 -0.69
C GLU A 250 -0.37 -22.02 0.37
N GLY A 251 0.06 -21.57 1.51
CA GLY A 251 -0.81 -21.24 2.64
C GLY A 251 -0.85 -22.34 3.71
N PRO A 252 -1.74 -22.21 4.72
CA PRO A 252 -2.60 -21.06 4.94
C PRO A 252 -1.81 -19.78 5.26
N PHE A 253 -2.44 -18.62 5.12
CA PHE A 253 -1.81 -17.33 5.40
C PHE A 253 -2.81 -16.34 6.02
N GLY A 254 -2.39 -15.66 7.10
CA GLY A 254 -3.16 -14.58 7.73
C GLY A 254 -3.14 -13.31 6.86
N GLU A 255 -4.28 -12.99 6.26
CA GLU A 255 -4.45 -11.94 5.27
C GLU A 255 -4.90 -10.61 5.87
N PHE A 256 -4.70 -9.51 5.15
CA PHE A 256 -5.04 -8.15 5.62
C PHE A 256 -6.52 -7.96 5.96
N MET A 257 -7.41 -8.78 5.41
CA MET A 257 -8.83 -8.80 5.77
C MET A 257 -9.10 -9.30 7.22
N GLY A 258 -8.06 -9.74 7.95
CA GLY A 258 -8.19 -10.30 9.29
C GLY A 258 -8.57 -11.77 9.35
N TYR A 259 -8.62 -12.44 8.20
CA TYR A 259 -8.97 -13.86 8.07
C TYR A 259 -7.84 -14.66 7.42
N TYR A 260 -7.82 -15.97 7.64
CA TYR A 260 -6.88 -16.84 6.95
C TYR A 260 -7.38 -17.20 5.55
N VAL A 261 -6.48 -17.08 4.57
CA VAL A 261 -6.66 -17.69 3.26
C VAL A 261 -6.26 -19.17 3.38
N PRO A 262 -7.12 -20.10 2.94
CA PRO A 262 -6.80 -21.52 3.01
C PRO A 262 -5.67 -21.89 2.04
N VAL A 263 -5.10 -23.09 2.25
CA VAL A 263 -4.16 -23.70 1.31
C VAL A 263 -4.78 -23.78 -0.09
N GLY A 264 -4.02 -23.35 -1.09
CA GLY A 264 -4.43 -23.39 -2.48
C GLY A 264 -3.26 -23.46 -3.45
N PRO A 265 -3.52 -23.82 -4.72
CA PRO A 265 -2.48 -23.88 -5.74
C PRO A 265 -2.03 -22.48 -6.14
N GLN A 266 -0.72 -22.21 -6.04
CA GLN A 266 -0.09 -20.93 -6.38
C GLN A 266 1.09 -21.12 -7.32
N ALA A 267 1.48 -20.01 -7.97
CA ALA A 267 2.59 -20.01 -8.92
C ALA A 267 3.90 -20.39 -8.25
N VAL A 268 4.70 -21.17 -8.95
CA VAL A 268 6.05 -21.57 -8.52
C VAL A 268 7.05 -20.56 -9.08
N PHE A 269 7.83 -19.95 -8.19
CA PHE A 269 8.95 -19.09 -8.55
C PHE A 269 10.26 -19.82 -8.29
N GLN A 270 11.00 -20.11 -9.35
CA GLN A 270 12.32 -20.71 -9.30
C GLN A 270 13.36 -19.61 -9.11
N VAL A 271 14.13 -19.70 -8.03
CA VAL A 271 15.22 -18.77 -7.73
C VAL A 271 16.45 -19.15 -8.53
N LEU A 272 17.07 -18.19 -9.19
CA LEU A 272 18.30 -18.35 -9.99
C LEU A 272 19.52 -17.72 -9.30
N GLY A 273 19.33 -16.68 -8.51
CA GLY A 273 20.38 -16.02 -7.74
C GLY A 273 19.84 -14.92 -6.86
N ILE A 274 20.62 -14.54 -5.86
CA ILE A 274 20.28 -13.49 -4.91
C ILE A 274 21.46 -12.59 -4.71
N THR A 275 21.22 -11.28 -4.86
CA THR A 275 22.23 -10.27 -4.54
C THR A 275 21.73 -9.34 -3.46
N ARG A 276 22.59 -9.00 -2.50
CA ARG A 276 22.28 -8.04 -1.45
C ARG A 276 23.43 -7.08 -1.20
N ARG A 277 23.14 -5.95 -0.60
CA ARG A 277 24.15 -5.06 -0.07
C ARG A 277 24.90 -5.74 1.09
N PRO A 278 26.17 -5.42 1.35
CA PRO A 278 26.92 -6.01 2.47
C PRO A 278 26.23 -5.77 3.82
N ASP A 279 25.71 -4.58 4.00
CA ASP A 279 25.01 -4.08 5.18
C ASP A 279 23.49 -4.05 5.01
N ALA A 280 22.92 -4.95 4.20
CA ALA A 280 21.50 -4.95 3.86
C ALA A 280 20.58 -4.94 5.09
N VAL A 281 19.51 -4.14 5.01
CA VAL A 281 18.40 -4.14 5.96
C VAL A 281 17.21 -4.84 5.31
N PHE A 282 16.72 -5.87 5.98
CA PHE A 282 15.55 -6.62 5.50
C PHE A 282 14.27 -5.88 5.89
N HIS A 283 13.56 -5.35 4.91
CA HIS A 283 12.23 -4.76 5.15
C HIS A 283 11.17 -5.84 5.18
N SER A 284 10.30 -5.80 6.19
CA SER A 284 9.21 -6.75 6.38
C SER A 284 7.93 -6.03 6.75
N ILE A 285 6.82 -6.42 6.13
CA ILE A 285 5.48 -5.88 6.39
C ILE A 285 4.69 -6.89 7.21
N LEU A 286 4.13 -6.44 8.33
CA LEU A 286 3.14 -7.23 9.07
C LEU A 286 1.79 -7.17 8.33
N CYS A 287 1.31 -8.31 7.86
CA CYS A 287 0.07 -8.36 7.09
C CYS A 287 -1.13 -7.88 7.93
N GLY A 288 -1.99 -7.05 7.33
CA GLY A 288 -3.11 -6.38 8.01
C GLY A 288 -2.70 -5.16 8.86
N SER A 289 -1.42 -4.77 8.82
CA SER A 289 -0.96 -3.56 9.49
C SER A 289 -1.25 -2.30 8.69
N SER A 290 -1.16 -1.13 9.34
CA SER A 290 -1.25 0.16 8.65
C SER A 290 -0.18 0.31 7.57
N GLU A 291 1.00 -0.31 7.71
CA GLU A 291 2.05 -0.27 6.69
C GLU A 291 1.63 -0.94 5.38
N GLU A 292 0.90 -2.06 5.46
CA GLU A 292 0.39 -2.72 4.26
C GLU A 292 -0.81 -1.97 3.67
N VAL A 293 -1.79 -1.66 4.52
CA VAL A 293 -3.10 -1.23 4.05
C VAL A 293 -3.10 0.24 3.63
N LEU A 294 -2.36 1.11 4.32
CA LEU A 294 -2.39 2.55 4.13
C LEU A 294 -1.89 2.98 2.73
N SER A 295 -0.84 2.36 2.20
CA SER A 295 -0.35 2.68 0.85
C SER A 295 -1.40 2.35 -0.23
N LEU A 296 -2.12 1.25 -0.04
CA LEU A 296 -3.24 0.86 -0.89
C LEU A 296 -4.43 1.83 -0.72
N GLU A 297 -4.79 2.16 0.52
CA GLU A 297 -5.87 3.11 0.83
C GLU A 297 -5.64 4.47 0.19
N LEU A 298 -4.43 5.01 0.31
CA LEU A 298 -4.08 6.31 -0.26
C LEU A 298 -4.10 6.30 -1.78
N SER A 299 -3.57 5.26 -2.41
CA SER A 299 -3.56 5.17 -3.88
C SER A 299 -4.96 4.92 -4.46
N VAL A 300 -5.81 4.13 -3.79
CA VAL A 300 -7.22 3.95 -4.16
C VAL A 300 -7.99 5.26 -3.98
N ALA A 301 -7.80 5.96 -2.86
CA ALA A 301 -8.44 7.26 -2.61
C ALA A 301 -8.05 8.31 -3.65
N ALA A 302 -6.76 8.39 -3.99
CA ALA A 302 -6.26 9.31 -5.02
C ALA A 302 -6.83 8.97 -6.42
N ASN A 303 -6.94 7.69 -6.77
CA ASN A 303 -7.55 7.26 -8.04
C ASN A 303 -9.05 7.60 -8.08
N ILE A 304 -9.78 7.40 -6.99
CA ILE A 304 -11.20 7.81 -6.89
C ILE A 304 -11.29 9.33 -7.05
N TYR A 305 -10.49 10.09 -6.27
CA TYR A 305 -10.47 11.56 -6.34
C TYR A 305 -10.24 12.05 -7.77
N GLN A 306 -9.21 11.55 -8.45
CA GLN A 306 -8.88 11.91 -9.83
C GLN A 306 -10.05 11.69 -10.78
N ARG A 307 -10.72 10.55 -10.69
CA ARG A 307 -11.80 10.17 -11.60
C ARG A 307 -13.08 10.98 -11.36
N ILE A 308 -13.48 11.17 -10.10
CA ILE A 308 -14.73 11.86 -9.81
C ILE A 308 -14.58 13.38 -9.91
N SER A 309 -13.42 13.97 -9.53
CA SER A 309 -13.18 15.42 -9.64
C SER A 309 -13.08 15.90 -11.09
N ALA A 310 -12.75 15.00 -12.03
CA ALA A 310 -12.75 15.30 -13.46
C ALA A 310 -14.16 15.56 -14.03
N VAL A 311 -15.21 15.04 -13.39
CA VAL A 311 -16.59 15.08 -13.90
C VAL A 311 -17.59 15.73 -12.95
N LEU A 312 -17.27 15.86 -11.67
CA LEU A 312 -18.13 16.46 -10.64
C LEU A 312 -17.42 17.62 -9.95
N PRO A 313 -18.05 18.79 -9.82
CA PRO A 313 -17.48 19.92 -9.09
C PRO A 313 -17.52 19.67 -7.58
N GLY A 314 -16.76 20.45 -6.81
CA GLY A 314 -16.88 20.51 -5.36
C GLY A 314 -16.34 19.29 -4.60
N ILE A 315 -15.64 18.37 -5.25
CA ILE A 315 -14.90 17.30 -4.55
C ILE A 315 -13.72 17.96 -3.86
N VAL A 316 -13.66 17.83 -2.53
CA VAL A 316 -12.58 18.44 -1.71
C VAL A 316 -11.48 17.44 -1.45
N ASP A 317 -11.83 16.25 -0.95
CA ASP A 317 -10.86 15.21 -0.63
C ASP A 317 -11.53 13.83 -0.53
N VAL A 318 -10.74 12.77 -0.54
CA VAL A 318 -11.19 11.37 -0.44
C VAL A 318 -10.27 10.60 0.50
N THR A 319 -10.84 9.71 1.30
CA THR A 319 -10.08 8.73 2.07
C THR A 319 -10.73 7.35 1.99
N CYS A 320 -9.95 6.29 2.21
CA CYS A 320 -10.44 4.91 2.27
C CYS A 320 -10.29 4.33 3.69
N GLN A 321 -10.61 5.12 4.71
CA GLN A 321 -10.52 4.74 6.11
C GLN A 321 -11.90 4.37 6.70
N PRO A 322 -11.94 3.57 7.76
CA PRO A 322 -10.83 2.97 8.54
C PRO A 322 -10.22 1.74 7.88
N PHE A 323 -10.71 1.37 6.71
CA PHE A 323 -10.26 0.21 5.95
C PHE A 323 -10.58 0.39 4.47
N VAL A 324 -9.74 -0.11 3.58
CA VAL A 324 -9.80 0.11 2.12
C VAL A 324 -11.16 -0.17 1.47
N LEU A 325 -12.04 -0.94 2.10
CA LEU A 325 -13.40 -1.21 1.61
C LEU A 325 -14.43 -0.12 1.95
N HIS A 326 -14.04 0.91 2.70
CA HIS A 326 -14.87 2.05 3.02
C HIS A 326 -14.27 3.34 2.43
N THR A 327 -14.99 3.99 1.55
CA THR A 327 -14.60 5.27 0.95
C THR A 327 -15.38 6.40 1.59
N VAL A 328 -14.69 7.42 2.08
CA VAL A 328 -15.32 8.68 2.54
C VAL A 328 -14.93 9.79 1.59
N VAL A 329 -15.94 10.51 1.07
CA VAL A 329 -15.74 11.64 0.16
C VAL A 329 -16.20 12.92 0.82
N LYS A 330 -15.29 13.87 0.96
CA LYS A 330 -15.56 15.22 1.43
C LYS A 330 -15.97 16.10 0.25
N ILE A 331 -17.10 16.76 0.35
CA ILE A 331 -17.59 17.65 -0.71
C ILE A 331 -17.96 19.04 -0.20
N ARG A 332 -17.87 20.01 -1.10
CA ARG A 332 -18.58 21.30 -1.00
C ARG A 332 -19.81 21.22 -1.86
N GLN A 333 -20.96 21.04 -1.22
CA GLN A 333 -22.23 20.90 -1.96
C GLN A 333 -22.49 22.10 -2.88
N GLN A 334 -22.86 21.83 -4.12
CA GLN A 334 -23.17 22.85 -5.14
C GLN A 334 -24.66 22.96 -5.44
N TYR A 335 -25.43 21.90 -5.22
CA TYR A 335 -26.87 21.81 -5.54
C TYR A 335 -27.52 20.67 -4.75
N GLU A 336 -28.82 20.67 -4.71
CA GLU A 336 -29.63 19.59 -4.10
C GLU A 336 -29.37 18.27 -4.82
N GLY A 337 -29.10 17.20 -4.05
CA GLY A 337 -28.80 15.86 -4.59
C GLY A 337 -27.36 15.65 -5.05
N HIS A 338 -26.44 16.65 -4.85
CA HIS A 338 -25.04 16.52 -5.23
C HIS A 338 -24.36 15.32 -4.57
N ALA A 339 -24.58 15.11 -3.26
CA ALA A 339 -24.02 13.97 -2.53
C ALA A 339 -24.45 12.63 -3.14
N ARG A 340 -25.71 12.48 -3.55
CA ARG A 340 -26.21 11.28 -4.24
C ARG A 340 -25.50 11.02 -5.56
N GLN A 341 -25.25 12.07 -6.33
CA GLN A 341 -24.52 11.96 -7.59
C GLN A 341 -23.07 11.52 -7.36
N VAL A 342 -22.41 12.03 -6.31
CA VAL A 342 -21.08 11.59 -5.88
C VAL A 342 -21.08 10.13 -5.46
N LEU A 343 -22.05 9.68 -4.65
CA LEU A 343 -22.20 8.26 -4.29
C LEU A 343 -22.25 7.36 -5.52
N MET A 344 -23.13 7.71 -6.48
CA MET A 344 -23.26 6.91 -7.73
C MET A 344 -21.97 6.91 -8.54
N ALA A 345 -21.26 8.03 -8.62
CA ALA A 345 -19.99 8.13 -9.33
C ALA A 345 -18.92 7.23 -8.70
N VAL A 346 -18.73 7.29 -7.38
CA VAL A 346 -17.74 6.45 -6.66
C VAL A 346 -18.08 4.97 -6.82
N LEU A 347 -19.33 4.58 -6.61
CA LEU A 347 -19.78 3.20 -6.75
C LEU A 347 -19.61 2.66 -8.18
N GLY A 348 -19.61 3.54 -9.18
CA GLY A 348 -19.38 3.19 -10.59
C GLY A 348 -17.91 3.14 -10.99
N VAL A 349 -17.07 4.07 -10.50
CA VAL A 349 -15.65 4.15 -10.91
C VAL A 349 -14.74 3.19 -10.13
N GLU A 350 -15.14 2.76 -8.92
CA GLU A 350 -14.35 1.86 -8.10
C GLU A 350 -15.09 0.54 -7.79
N PRO A 351 -15.05 -0.42 -8.72
CA PRO A 351 -15.81 -1.65 -8.59
C PRO A 351 -15.21 -2.66 -7.61
N THR A 352 -13.97 -2.49 -7.17
CA THR A 352 -13.26 -3.46 -6.33
C THR A 352 -13.32 -3.11 -4.85
N TRP A 353 -13.00 -1.88 -4.50
CA TRP A 353 -12.76 -1.48 -3.12
C TRP A 353 -13.93 -0.75 -2.46
N ALA A 354 -14.73 0.00 -3.21
CA ALA A 354 -15.85 0.78 -2.68
C ALA A 354 -17.05 -0.10 -2.28
N LYS A 355 -16.93 -0.90 -1.20
CA LYS A 355 -18.03 -1.68 -0.61
C LYS A 355 -19.00 -0.80 0.16
N ALA A 356 -18.47 0.15 0.93
CA ALA A 356 -19.22 1.21 1.60
C ALA A 356 -18.70 2.58 1.15
N VAL A 357 -19.60 3.52 0.88
CA VAL A 357 -19.26 4.90 0.50
C VAL A 357 -20.03 5.85 1.39
N THR A 358 -19.35 6.80 2.01
CA THR A 358 -19.97 7.88 2.79
C THR A 358 -19.60 9.22 2.18
N VAL A 359 -20.57 10.09 1.94
CA VAL A 359 -20.33 11.46 1.49
C VAL A 359 -20.63 12.42 2.62
N VAL A 360 -19.70 13.34 2.91
CA VAL A 360 -19.79 14.31 4.00
C VAL A 360 -19.50 15.72 3.50
N ASP A 361 -19.93 16.73 4.29
CA ASP A 361 -19.64 18.14 4.01
C ASP A 361 -18.18 18.51 4.33
N GLU A 362 -17.76 19.68 3.86
CA GLU A 362 -16.37 20.18 4.02
C GLU A 362 -15.94 20.46 5.47
N ASP A 363 -16.88 20.59 6.41
CA ASP A 363 -16.62 20.82 7.83
C ASP A 363 -16.34 19.53 8.63
N VAL A 364 -16.41 18.37 8.00
CA VAL A 364 -16.11 17.06 8.61
C VAL A 364 -14.64 16.70 8.38
N ASP A 365 -13.96 16.29 9.43
CA ASP A 365 -12.62 15.69 9.28
C ASP A 365 -12.75 14.22 8.85
N ILE A 366 -12.43 13.94 7.58
CA ILE A 366 -12.54 12.58 7.02
C ILE A 366 -11.43 11.63 7.50
N TYR A 367 -10.43 12.14 8.21
CA TYR A 367 -9.35 11.34 8.81
C TYR A 367 -9.64 11.00 10.28
N ASP A 368 -10.67 11.62 10.86
CA ASP A 368 -11.26 11.26 12.15
C ASP A 368 -12.57 10.50 11.93
N MET A 369 -12.53 9.18 12.12
CA MET A 369 -13.73 8.34 11.94
C MET A 369 -14.84 8.63 12.95
N ASP A 370 -14.53 9.15 14.12
CA ASP A 370 -15.55 9.59 15.08
C ASP A 370 -16.30 10.82 14.53
N ASP A 371 -15.60 11.71 13.83
CA ASP A 371 -16.22 12.87 13.18
C ASP A 371 -17.07 12.47 11.95
N VAL A 372 -16.59 11.50 11.17
CA VAL A 372 -17.39 10.92 10.07
C VAL A 372 -18.65 10.26 10.59
N MET A 373 -18.53 9.45 11.66
CA MET A 373 -19.70 8.79 12.27
C MET A 373 -20.65 9.78 12.94
N TRP A 374 -20.13 10.88 13.51
CA TRP A 374 -20.98 11.97 13.98
C TRP A 374 -21.82 12.53 12.83
N ALA A 375 -21.25 12.80 11.66
CA ALA A 375 -21.99 13.29 10.49
C ALA A 375 -23.06 12.27 10.03
N VAL A 376 -22.70 10.98 9.95
CA VAL A 376 -23.65 9.91 9.62
C VAL A 376 -24.85 9.88 10.58
N LEU A 377 -24.60 10.00 11.88
CA LEU A 377 -25.65 9.87 12.89
C LEU A 377 -26.51 11.14 13.05
N THR A 378 -26.00 12.31 12.68
CA THR A 378 -26.68 13.58 12.91
C THR A 378 -27.28 14.23 11.66
N ARG A 379 -26.76 13.90 10.47
CA ARG A 379 -27.16 14.49 9.18
C ARG A 379 -27.92 13.53 8.28
N SER A 380 -27.56 12.22 8.31
CA SER A 380 -28.18 11.22 7.45
C SER A 380 -29.52 10.72 8.03
N ARG A 381 -30.47 10.51 7.15
CA ARG A 381 -31.75 9.81 7.42
C ARG A 381 -31.67 8.45 6.75
N PRO A 382 -31.48 7.34 7.48
CA PRO A 382 -31.21 6.02 6.90
C PRO A 382 -32.27 5.53 5.91
N ASP A 383 -33.53 5.96 6.11
CA ASP A 383 -34.67 5.60 5.23
C ASP A 383 -34.66 6.33 3.87
N ARG A 384 -33.90 7.40 3.72
CA ARG A 384 -33.85 8.23 2.48
C ARG A 384 -32.46 8.43 1.92
N ASP A 385 -31.47 8.55 2.81
CA ASP A 385 -30.13 8.99 2.46
C ASP A 385 -29.16 7.79 2.29
N THR A 386 -29.72 6.56 2.32
CA THR A 386 -28.96 5.33 2.06
C THR A 386 -29.34 4.73 0.70
N ILE A 387 -28.31 4.30 -0.04
CA ILE A 387 -28.45 3.54 -1.29
C ILE A 387 -27.90 2.15 -1.03
N ILE A 388 -28.67 1.12 -1.30
CA ILE A 388 -28.23 -0.28 -1.25
C ILE A 388 -28.30 -0.85 -2.66
N ILE A 389 -27.17 -1.37 -3.15
CA ILE A 389 -27.07 -2.02 -4.45
C ILE A 389 -26.75 -3.50 -4.19
N PRO A 390 -27.71 -4.43 -4.39
CA PRO A 390 -27.46 -5.86 -4.19
C PRO A 390 -26.63 -6.46 -5.33
N ASP A 391 -26.04 -7.63 -5.07
CA ASP A 391 -25.39 -8.50 -6.07
C ASP A 391 -24.38 -7.82 -6.99
N THR A 392 -23.53 -6.94 -6.45
CA THR A 392 -22.45 -6.34 -7.22
C THR A 392 -21.12 -7.01 -6.89
N PRO A 393 -20.24 -7.22 -7.88
CA PRO A 393 -18.90 -7.69 -7.61
C PRO A 393 -18.16 -6.70 -6.70
N THR A 394 -17.43 -7.22 -5.73
CA THR A 394 -16.49 -6.43 -4.92
C THR A 394 -15.18 -7.20 -4.78
N PHE A 395 -14.40 -6.94 -3.74
CA PHE A 395 -13.12 -7.57 -3.51
C PHE A 395 -13.27 -9.10 -3.31
N TYR A 396 -12.60 -9.89 -4.13
CA TYR A 396 -12.75 -11.35 -4.23
C TYR A 396 -12.36 -12.16 -2.99
N ARG A 397 -11.74 -11.53 -1.98
CA ARG A 397 -11.38 -12.16 -0.70
C ARG A 397 -12.38 -11.89 0.42
N ASP A 398 -13.47 -11.17 0.12
CA ASP A 398 -14.57 -11.07 1.09
C ASP A 398 -15.08 -12.49 1.40
N PRO A 399 -15.23 -12.88 2.68
CA PRO A 399 -15.78 -14.18 3.04
C PRO A 399 -17.17 -14.47 2.45
N HIS A 400 -17.93 -13.41 2.16
CA HIS A 400 -19.25 -13.48 1.55
C HIS A 400 -19.23 -13.38 0.02
N ARG A 401 -18.27 -14.03 -0.65
CA ARG A 401 -18.01 -13.88 -2.10
C ARG A 401 -19.20 -14.13 -3.03
N ASP A 402 -20.25 -14.79 -2.57
CA ASP A 402 -21.39 -15.17 -3.41
C ASP A 402 -22.57 -14.19 -3.29
N HIS A 403 -22.56 -13.28 -2.31
CA HIS A 403 -23.67 -12.38 -2.01
C HIS A 403 -23.17 -11.00 -1.57
N TRP A 404 -22.74 -10.20 -2.52
CA TRP A 404 -22.17 -8.91 -2.23
C TRP A 404 -23.13 -7.79 -2.57
N GLY A 405 -23.32 -6.90 -1.60
CA GLY A 405 -24.00 -5.64 -1.79
C GLY A 405 -23.06 -4.49 -1.56
N ARG A 406 -23.43 -3.32 -2.05
CA ARG A 406 -22.76 -2.06 -1.75
C ARG A 406 -23.72 -1.14 -1.05
N ILE A 407 -23.16 -0.31 -0.16
CA ILE A 407 -23.93 0.72 0.54
C ILE A 407 -23.33 2.09 0.26
N GLY A 408 -24.18 3.05 -0.04
CA GLY A 408 -23.83 4.48 -0.10
C GLY A 408 -24.65 5.25 0.92
N THR A 409 -24.00 6.11 1.70
CA THR A 409 -24.65 6.95 2.72
C THR A 409 -24.37 8.43 2.43
N ASP A 410 -25.43 9.19 2.23
CA ASP A 410 -25.37 10.65 2.22
C ASP A 410 -25.43 11.15 3.68
N ALA A 411 -24.30 11.66 4.16
CA ALA A 411 -24.17 12.25 5.50
C ALA A 411 -23.87 13.75 5.43
N THR A 412 -24.40 14.41 4.38
CA THR A 412 -24.35 15.88 4.24
C THR A 412 -25.57 16.55 4.85
N ALA A 413 -25.42 17.80 5.23
CA ALA A 413 -26.56 18.63 5.63
C ALA A 413 -27.51 18.84 4.44
N PRO A 414 -28.85 18.87 4.64
CA PRO A 414 -29.79 19.17 3.56
C PRO A 414 -29.44 20.51 2.90
N TYR A 415 -29.31 20.53 1.57
CA TYR A 415 -28.77 21.67 0.83
C TYR A 415 -29.49 22.99 1.10
N GLU A 416 -30.84 22.97 1.17
CA GLU A 416 -31.67 24.15 1.42
C GLU A 416 -31.73 24.56 2.91
N ARG A 417 -31.24 23.70 3.82
CA ARG A 417 -31.34 23.90 5.26
C ARG A 417 -29.96 23.86 5.96
N ARG A 418 -28.90 24.13 5.24
CA ARG A 418 -27.53 24.08 5.77
C ARG A 418 -27.32 24.94 7.02
N ASP A 419 -28.02 26.06 7.12
CA ASP A 419 -27.92 26.97 8.26
C ASP A 419 -28.44 26.33 9.56
N ASP A 420 -29.30 25.31 9.50
CA ASP A 420 -29.77 24.55 10.67
C ASP A 420 -28.69 23.58 11.18
N PHE A 421 -27.70 23.26 10.36
CA PHE A 421 -26.66 22.26 10.63
C PHE A 421 -25.27 22.85 10.89
N VAL A 422 -25.20 24.17 11.13
CA VAL A 422 -23.93 24.81 11.46
C VAL A 422 -23.34 24.25 12.76
N ARG A 423 -22.12 23.74 12.71
CA ARG A 423 -21.43 23.20 13.87
C ARG A 423 -21.10 24.29 14.89
N LYS A 424 -21.39 24.01 16.16
CA LYS A 424 -20.92 24.87 17.25
C LYS A 424 -19.40 24.85 17.33
N ARG A 425 -18.79 26.00 17.51
CA ARG A 425 -17.34 26.15 17.71
C ARG A 425 -17.10 26.90 19.02
N ILE A 426 -16.01 26.58 19.69
CA ILE A 426 -15.51 27.33 20.84
C ILE A 426 -14.46 28.31 20.27
N PRO A 427 -14.69 29.63 20.32
CA PRO A 427 -13.74 30.60 19.82
C PRO A 427 -12.37 30.45 20.51
N GLY A 428 -11.30 30.42 19.72
CA GLY A 428 -9.93 30.30 20.23
C GLY A 428 -9.46 28.87 20.52
N ALA A 429 -10.33 27.84 20.42
CA ALA A 429 -9.91 26.45 20.67
C ALA A 429 -8.76 26.01 19.75
N ASP A 430 -8.78 26.46 18.49
CA ASP A 430 -7.77 26.09 17.47
C ASP A 430 -6.39 26.77 17.70
N THR A 431 -6.31 27.75 18.63
CA THR A 431 -5.11 28.57 18.87
C THR A 431 -4.59 28.47 20.30
N VAL A 432 -5.24 27.64 21.14
CA VAL A 432 -4.82 27.45 22.53
C VAL A 432 -3.48 26.72 22.60
N ASP A 433 -2.47 27.36 23.17
CA ASP A 433 -1.24 26.70 23.58
C ASP A 433 -1.43 26.07 24.98
N LEU A 434 -1.71 24.78 25.00
CA LEU A 434 -1.93 24.03 26.23
C LEU A 434 -0.70 24.07 27.19
N ALA A 435 0.51 24.20 26.65
CA ALA A 435 1.72 24.30 27.48
C ALA A 435 1.74 25.54 28.35
N ALA A 436 1.00 26.59 27.99
CA ALA A 436 0.84 27.79 28.80
C ALA A 436 -0.10 27.61 30.00
N TYR A 437 -0.88 26.53 30.06
CA TYR A 437 -1.91 26.31 31.09
C TYR A 437 -1.61 25.13 32.01
N PHE A 438 -0.75 24.21 31.63
CA PHE A 438 -0.46 23.01 32.42
C PHE A 438 1.02 22.91 32.76
N ASP A 439 1.35 22.83 34.09
CA ASP A 439 2.71 22.66 34.60
C ASP A 439 3.33 21.30 34.21
N ARG A 440 2.50 20.31 33.92
CA ARG A 440 2.90 18.99 33.43
C ARG A 440 1.92 18.56 32.34
N TRP A 441 2.41 18.42 31.13
CA TRP A 441 1.66 17.86 30.03
C TRP A 441 1.72 16.33 30.08
N PRO A 442 0.58 15.61 30.07
CA PRO A 442 0.57 14.15 29.90
C PRO A 442 0.87 13.83 28.43
N GLY A 443 2.14 13.80 28.03
CA GLY A 443 2.62 13.47 26.69
C GLY A 443 2.32 12.04 26.28
#